data_371dd778b4f24671ccb7bf6136046fe7
#
_entry.id   371dd778b4f24671ccb7bf6136046fe7
#
_cell.length_a   1.000
_cell.length_b   1.000
_cell.length_c   1.000
_cell.angle_alpha   90.00
_cell.angle_beta   90.00
_cell.angle_gamma   90.00
#
_symmetry.space_group_name_H-M   'P 1'
#
loop_
_entity.id
_entity.type
_entity.pdbx_description
1 polymer ?
#
loop_
_entity_poly.entity_id
_entity_poly.type
_entity_poly.pdbx_seq_one_letter_code
_entity_poly.pdbx_strand_id
1 'polypeptide(L)'
;GALRPNMVEALRRCSNNLKTAMLTNNITPIGSQPFSGDVQEVVEMFDVIVESSVEGCREPEDKFYEIACNRLNVEPANCVFLDDLGVNLKPARAMGMTTIKVVDPDQAIAELSTVVGFPLS
;
A
#
# COMPACT_ATOMS: atom_id res chain seq x y z
N GLY A 1 -3.13 -7.50 -13.68
CA GLY A 1 -2.11 -7.12 -14.62
C GLY A 1 -0.74 -7.62 -14.27
N ALA A 2 0.19 -7.41 -15.15
CA ALA A 2 1.55 -7.82 -14.93
C ALA A 2 2.22 -6.99 -13.82
N LEU A 3 3.06 -7.65 -13.02
CA LEU A 3 3.87 -6.97 -12.04
C LEU A 3 4.97 -6.17 -12.75
N ARG A 4 5.12 -4.90 -12.39
CA ARG A 4 6.14 -4.06 -12.99
C ARG A 4 7.43 -4.17 -12.17
N PRO A 5 8.57 -4.54 -12.80
CA PRO A 5 9.81 -4.75 -12.06
C PRO A 5 10.28 -3.55 -11.24
N ASN A 6 10.10 -2.33 -11.75
CA ASN A 6 10.51 -1.13 -11.04
C ASN A 6 9.66 -0.89 -9.77
N MET A 7 8.36 -1.21 -9.81
CA MET A 7 7.48 -1.11 -8.64
C MET A 7 7.82 -2.19 -7.62
N VAL A 8 8.12 -3.40 -8.08
CA VAL A 8 8.54 -4.50 -7.19
C VAL A 8 9.84 -4.15 -6.48
N GLU A 9 10.81 -3.58 -7.20
CA GLU A 9 12.07 -3.15 -6.59
C GLU A 9 11.86 -2.03 -5.57
N ALA A 10 11.00 -1.06 -5.88
CA ALA A 10 10.66 0.02 -4.95
C ALA A 10 10.03 -0.55 -3.67
N LEU A 11 9.10 -1.49 -3.80
CA LEU A 11 8.48 -2.15 -2.65
C LEU A 11 9.52 -2.91 -1.82
N ARG A 12 10.43 -3.63 -2.48
CA ARG A 12 11.50 -4.37 -1.78
C ARG A 12 12.34 -3.44 -0.93
N ARG A 13 12.75 -2.30 -1.47
CA ARG A 13 13.55 -1.32 -0.74
C ARG A 13 12.77 -0.69 0.42
N CYS A 14 11.49 -0.41 0.22
CA CYS A 14 10.62 0.05 1.31
C CYS A 14 10.52 -1.02 2.39
N SER A 15 10.25 -2.27 2.03
CA SER A 15 10.07 -3.35 3.01
C SER A 15 11.33 -3.62 3.82
N ASN A 16 12.52 -3.36 3.26
CA ASN A 16 13.78 -3.52 3.98
C ASN A 16 14.04 -2.41 5.02
N ASN A 17 13.36 -1.28 4.90
CA ASN A 17 13.65 -0.09 5.70
C ASN A 17 12.46 0.45 6.48
N LEU A 18 11.24 0.09 6.09
CA LEU A 18 10.00 0.65 6.63
C LEU A 18 8.98 -0.47 6.83
N LYS A 19 7.96 -0.17 7.61
CA LYS A 19 6.77 -1.02 7.69
C LYS A 19 5.94 -0.82 6.43
N THR A 20 5.37 -1.88 5.90
CA THR A 20 4.59 -1.84 4.66
C THR A 20 3.24 -2.51 4.82
N ALA A 21 2.23 -1.95 4.17
CA ALA A 21 0.89 -2.52 4.15
C ALA A 21 0.29 -2.42 2.75
N MET A 22 -0.50 -3.40 2.40
CA MET A 22 -1.34 -3.38 1.21
C MET A 22 -2.80 -3.25 1.65
N LEU A 23 -3.52 -2.28 1.08
CA LEU A 23 -4.95 -2.11 1.28
C LEU A 23 -5.64 -2.43 -0.04
N THR A 24 -6.57 -3.36 -0.02
CA THR A 24 -7.23 -3.80 -1.25
C THR A 24 -8.73 -4.02 -1.06
N ASN A 25 -9.51 -3.44 -1.99
CA ASN A 25 -10.92 -3.76 -2.14
C ASN A 25 -10.99 -5.03 -3.00
N ASN A 26 -11.29 -6.16 -2.37
CA ASN A 26 -11.38 -7.42 -3.08
C ASN A 26 -12.66 -8.17 -2.72
N ILE A 27 -13.06 -9.10 -3.58
CA ILE A 27 -14.23 -9.95 -3.36
C ILE A 27 -13.82 -11.26 -2.71
N THR A 28 -12.67 -11.80 -3.12
CA THR A 28 -12.16 -13.08 -2.64
C THR A 28 -10.89 -12.86 -1.83
N PRO A 29 -10.79 -13.40 -0.61
CA PRO A 29 -9.59 -13.25 0.21
C PRO A 29 -8.34 -13.76 -0.50
N ILE A 30 -7.23 -13.03 -0.32
CA ILE A 30 -5.94 -13.38 -0.93
C ILE A 30 -5.50 -14.80 -0.51
N GLY A 31 -5.66 -15.13 0.77
CA GLY A 31 -5.24 -16.42 1.31
C GLY A 31 -6.03 -17.63 0.80
N SER A 32 -7.15 -17.41 0.11
CA SER A 32 -7.99 -18.49 -0.43
C SER A 32 -7.61 -18.91 -1.84
N GLN A 33 -6.60 -18.27 -2.46
CA GLN A 33 -6.21 -18.53 -3.84
C GLN A 33 -4.74 -18.90 -3.92
N PRO A 34 -4.38 -19.84 -4.82
CA PRO A 34 -2.98 -20.10 -5.09
C PRO A 34 -2.38 -18.96 -5.92
N PHE A 35 -1.14 -18.59 -5.63
CA PHE A 35 -0.41 -17.58 -6.37
C PHE A 35 0.78 -18.18 -7.10
N SER A 36 1.19 -17.55 -8.20
CA SER A 36 2.49 -17.81 -8.82
C SER A 36 3.60 -17.34 -7.87
N GLY A 37 4.83 -17.85 -8.07
CA GLY A 37 5.96 -17.47 -7.23
C GLY A 37 6.21 -15.98 -7.17
N ASP A 38 6.05 -15.26 -8.29
CA ASP A 38 6.27 -13.82 -8.35
C ASP A 38 5.26 -13.04 -7.50
N VAL A 39 3.99 -13.42 -7.57
CA VAL A 39 2.94 -12.78 -6.77
C VAL A 39 3.15 -13.08 -5.29
N GLN A 40 3.51 -14.31 -4.96
CA GLN A 40 3.78 -14.70 -3.59
C GLN A 40 4.93 -13.88 -2.99
N GLU A 41 6.00 -13.65 -3.74
CA GLU A 41 7.12 -12.81 -3.30
C GLU A 41 6.66 -11.39 -2.97
N VAL A 42 5.80 -10.81 -3.81
CA VAL A 42 5.27 -9.46 -3.58
C VAL A 42 4.40 -9.43 -2.32
N VAL A 43 3.50 -10.39 -2.17
CA VAL A 43 2.61 -10.47 -1.00
C VAL A 43 3.42 -10.55 0.29
N GLU A 44 4.51 -11.31 0.29
CA GLU A 44 5.37 -11.49 1.46
C GLU A 44 6.17 -10.25 1.85
N MET A 45 6.28 -9.25 0.97
CA MET A 45 6.94 -7.98 1.28
C MET A 45 6.11 -7.07 2.16
N PHE A 46 4.82 -7.35 2.32
CA PHE A 46 3.93 -6.55 3.17
C PHE A 46 3.87 -7.13 4.58
N ASP A 47 4.04 -6.26 5.57
CA ASP A 47 3.87 -6.64 6.97
C ASP A 47 2.40 -6.89 7.30
N VAL A 48 1.50 -6.15 6.65
CA VAL A 48 0.05 -6.22 6.86
C VAL A 48 -0.66 -6.14 5.51
N ILE A 49 -1.70 -6.94 5.36
CA ILE A 49 -2.61 -6.86 4.21
C ILE A 49 -4.02 -6.66 4.76
N VAL A 50 -4.65 -5.55 4.36
CA VAL A 50 -6.02 -5.21 4.77
C VAL A 50 -6.93 -5.43 3.56
N GLU A 51 -7.87 -6.36 3.69
CA GLU A 51 -8.74 -6.80 2.61
C GLU A 51 -10.20 -6.53 2.95
N SER A 52 -10.92 -5.87 2.04
CA SER A 52 -12.33 -5.59 2.25
C SER A 52 -13.16 -6.86 2.41
N SER A 53 -12.79 -7.93 1.73
CA SER A 53 -13.47 -9.23 1.84
C SER A 53 -13.35 -9.87 3.22
N VAL A 54 -12.35 -9.47 4.01
CA VAL A 54 -12.09 -10.01 5.34
C VAL A 54 -12.59 -9.08 6.43
N GLU A 55 -12.39 -7.77 6.27
CA GLU A 55 -12.64 -6.80 7.35
C GLU A 55 -14.09 -6.35 7.47
N GLY A 56 -14.89 -6.52 6.44
CA GLY A 56 -16.28 -6.03 6.44
C GLY A 56 -16.41 -4.53 6.21
N CYS A 57 -15.33 -3.85 5.87
CA CYS A 57 -15.29 -2.46 5.43
C CYS A 57 -14.32 -2.34 4.27
N ARG A 58 -14.31 -1.19 3.60
CA ARG A 58 -13.57 -1.03 2.35
C ARG A 58 -13.14 0.42 2.14
N GLU A 59 -12.20 0.64 1.20
CA GLU A 59 -11.91 1.99 0.74
C GLU A 59 -13.17 2.58 0.07
N PRO A 60 -13.53 3.83 0.32
CA PRO A 60 -12.78 4.85 1.06
C PRO A 60 -13.26 5.07 2.52
N GLU A 61 -13.79 4.07 3.17
CA GLU A 61 -14.24 4.21 4.56
C GLU A 61 -13.06 4.40 5.52
N ASP A 62 -13.16 5.36 6.43
CA ASP A 62 -12.09 5.71 7.38
C ASP A 62 -11.59 4.49 8.16
N LYS A 63 -12.50 3.62 8.58
CA LYS A 63 -12.17 2.42 9.36
C LYS A 63 -11.14 1.54 8.65
N PHE A 64 -11.19 1.46 7.33
CA PHE A 64 -10.29 0.62 6.56
C PHE A 64 -8.83 1.07 6.72
N TYR A 65 -8.59 2.39 6.69
CA TYR A 65 -7.27 2.97 6.89
C TYR A 65 -6.82 2.87 8.35
N GLU A 66 -7.75 3.04 9.28
CA GLU A 66 -7.48 2.90 10.70
C GLU A 66 -7.00 1.51 11.07
N ILE A 67 -7.58 0.48 10.46
CA ILE A 67 -7.17 -0.92 10.65
C ILE A 67 -5.69 -1.08 10.26
N ALA A 68 -5.29 -0.53 9.12
CA ALA A 68 -3.90 -0.61 8.66
C ALA A 68 -2.94 0.05 9.66
N CYS A 69 -3.25 1.26 10.09
CA CYS A 69 -2.42 1.99 11.06
C CYS A 69 -2.32 1.25 12.39
N ASN A 70 -3.43 0.72 12.88
CA ASN A 70 -3.46 -0.01 14.14
C ASN A 70 -2.62 -1.29 14.08
N ARG A 71 -2.72 -2.05 13.00
CA ARG A 71 -1.96 -3.28 12.82
C ARG A 71 -0.48 -3.03 12.64
N LEU A 72 -0.11 -1.94 11.96
CA LEU A 72 1.29 -1.55 11.81
C LEU A 72 1.82 -0.86 13.05
N ASN A 73 0.96 -0.47 13.97
CA ASN A 73 1.30 0.31 15.16
C ASN A 73 2.02 1.61 14.78
N VAL A 74 1.40 2.37 13.88
CA VAL A 74 1.92 3.67 13.40
C VAL A 74 0.83 4.73 13.47
N GLU A 75 1.26 5.97 13.57
CA GLU A 75 0.35 7.12 13.48
C GLU A 75 0.14 7.49 12.01
N PRO A 76 -1.07 7.92 11.62
CA PRO A 76 -1.31 8.35 10.23
C PRO A 76 -0.33 9.42 9.74
N ALA A 77 0.09 10.34 10.59
CA ALA A 77 1.04 11.40 10.21
C ALA A 77 2.39 10.85 9.77
N ASN A 78 2.72 9.62 10.13
CA ASN A 78 3.97 8.96 9.76
C ASN A 78 3.81 7.98 8.59
N CYS A 79 2.66 8.02 7.91
CA CYS A 79 2.34 7.12 6.80
C CYS A 79 2.34 7.85 5.47
N VAL A 80 2.71 7.11 4.42
CA VAL A 80 2.52 7.52 3.03
C VAL A 80 1.56 6.53 2.39
N PHE A 81 0.51 7.04 1.77
CA PHE A 81 -0.48 6.21 1.08
C PHE A 81 -0.47 6.52 -0.41
N LEU A 82 -0.33 5.48 -1.22
CA LEU A 82 -0.30 5.59 -2.67
C LEU A 82 -1.54 4.90 -3.25
N ASP A 83 -2.24 5.59 -4.14
CA ASP A 83 -3.40 5.03 -4.84
C ASP A 83 -3.62 5.81 -6.14
N ASP A 84 -4.24 5.18 -7.13
CA ASP A 84 -4.55 5.81 -8.40
C ASP A 84 -5.87 6.59 -8.39
N LEU A 85 -6.73 6.35 -7.38
CA LEU A 85 -8.04 7.00 -7.28
C LEU A 85 -8.04 8.08 -6.21
N GLY A 86 -8.39 9.31 -6.62
CA GLY A 86 -8.48 10.44 -5.69
C GLY A 86 -9.48 10.21 -4.56
N VAL A 87 -10.57 9.49 -4.83
CA VAL A 87 -11.58 9.17 -3.81
C VAL A 87 -10.98 8.33 -2.67
N ASN A 88 -9.98 7.51 -2.97
CA ASN A 88 -9.31 6.69 -1.95
C ASN A 88 -8.22 7.48 -1.20
N LEU A 89 -7.64 8.50 -1.83
CA LEU A 89 -6.61 9.33 -1.20
C LEU A 89 -7.19 10.32 -0.20
N LYS A 90 -8.42 10.77 -0.44
CA LYS A 90 -9.04 11.83 0.34
C LYS A 90 -9.15 11.51 1.84
N PRO A 91 -9.71 10.36 2.25
CA PRO A 91 -9.77 10.03 3.67
C PRO A 91 -8.38 9.83 4.31
N ALA A 92 -7.43 9.26 3.58
CA ALA A 92 -6.07 9.11 4.07
C ALA A 92 -5.43 10.47 4.38
N ARG A 93 -5.58 11.43 3.47
CA ARG A 93 -5.09 12.79 3.67
C ARG A 93 -5.77 13.46 4.86
N ALA A 94 -7.08 13.29 5.00
CA ALA A 94 -7.84 13.87 6.11
C ALA A 94 -7.38 13.34 7.46
N MET A 95 -6.87 12.10 7.51
CA MET A 95 -6.32 11.50 8.72
C MET A 95 -4.89 11.97 9.04
N GLY A 96 -4.26 12.69 8.13
CA GLY A 96 -2.91 13.20 8.31
C GLY A 96 -1.82 12.47 7.52
N MET A 97 -2.17 11.47 6.71
CA MET A 97 -1.19 10.77 5.87
C MET A 97 -0.68 11.66 4.75
N THR A 98 0.56 11.48 4.35
CA THR A 98 1.07 11.98 3.08
C THR A 98 0.50 11.09 1.98
N THR A 99 -0.07 11.69 0.93
CA THR A 99 -0.68 10.92 -0.15
C THR A 99 0.03 11.17 -1.46
N ILE A 100 0.14 10.11 -2.27
CA ILE A 100 0.70 10.17 -3.62
C ILE A 100 -0.32 9.59 -4.58
N LYS A 101 -0.75 10.40 -5.55
CA LYS A 101 -1.61 9.89 -6.62
C LYS A 101 -0.74 9.20 -7.66
N VAL A 102 -1.01 7.93 -7.90
CA VAL A 102 -0.26 7.14 -8.88
C VAL A 102 -0.85 7.38 -10.26
N VAL A 103 -0.13 8.12 -11.09
CA VAL A 103 -0.49 8.34 -12.50
C VAL A 103 0.27 7.34 -13.37
N ASP A 104 1.55 7.18 -13.10
CA ASP A 104 2.37 6.12 -13.69
C ASP A 104 3.42 5.66 -12.68
N PRO A 105 4.02 4.45 -12.88
CA PRO A 105 4.97 3.91 -11.90
C PRO A 105 6.20 4.77 -11.66
N ASP A 106 6.79 5.32 -12.71
CA ASP A 106 8.02 6.10 -12.57
C ASP A 106 7.80 7.39 -11.78
N GLN A 107 6.68 8.07 -12.06
CA GLN A 107 6.29 9.26 -11.31
C GLN A 107 6.06 8.92 -9.82
N ALA A 108 5.34 7.85 -9.54
CA ALA A 108 5.03 7.46 -8.16
C ALA A 108 6.29 7.10 -7.39
N ILE A 109 7.21 6.36 -8.00
CA ILE A 109 8.49 5.98 -7.40
C ILE A 109 9.34 7.22 -7.08
N ALA A 110 9.39 8.18 -8.00
CA ALA A 110 10.15 9.42 -7.80
C ALA A 110 9.59 10.24 -6.63
N GLU A 111 8.26 10.40 -6.56
CA GLU A 111 7.63 11.09 -5.45
C GLU A 111 7.84 10.37 -4.13
N LEU A 112 7.69 9.05 -4.13
CA LEU A 112 7.88 8.24 -2.93
C LEU A 112 9.33 8.31 -2.44
N SER A 113 10.33 8.26 -3.34
CA SER A 113 11.74 8.40 -2.98
C SER A 113 11.99 9.71 -2.24
N THR A 114 11.39 10.80 -2.70
CA THR A 114 11.51 12.11 -2.03
C THR A 114 10.93 12.07 -0.62
N VAL A 115 9.75 11.46 -0.46
CA VAL A 115 9.07 11.40 0.85
C VAL A 115 9.84 10.53 1.84
N VAL A 116 10.27 9.33 1.43
CA VAL A 116 10.96 8.41 2.34
C VAL A 116 12.42 8.78 2.57
N GLY A 117 13.03 9.56 1.66
CA GLY A 117 14.38 10.08 1.83
C GLY A 117 15.50 9.13 1.44
N PHE A 118 15.21 8.08 0.67
CA PHE A 118 16.24 7.20 0.12
C PHE A 118 15.82 6.71 -1.28
N PRO A 119 16.80 6.28 -2.12
CA PRO A 119 16.48 5.88 -3.50
C PRO A 119 15.69 4.57 -3.54
N LEU A 120 14.70 4.54 -4.43
CA LEU A 120 13.84 3.36 -4.66
C LEU A 120 14.08 2.72 -6.03
N SER A 121 15.11 3.16 -6.70
CA SER A 121 15.50 2.59 -7.99
C SER A 121 17.01 2.56 -8.13
#